data_79966ce6afcae6044a2b6b1b1d9cd5e3
#
_entry.id   79966ce6afcae6044a2b6b1b1d9cd5e3
#
_cell.length_a   1.000
_cell.length_b   1.000
_cell.length_c   1.000
_cell.angle_alpha   90.00
_cell.angle_beta   90.00
_cell.angle_gamma   90.00
#
_symmetry.space_group_name_H-M   'P 1'
#
loop_
_entity.id
_entity.type
_entity.pdbx_description
1 polymer ?
#
loop_
_entity_poly.entity_id
_entity_poly.type
_entity_poly.pdbx_seq_one_letter_code
_entity_poly.pdbx_strand_id
1 'polypeptide(L)'
;DKSSHANIPGANTCMSCHKNVKADSPLLEPIRNSYFGEDTNKDGQLSEEEDINGDGLLTSGPAVPWVRIHKTPDYVYFNHAIHVNRGISCVECHGRIDEMKVVHHSEPLSMSFCLDCHRKPEESLRPMQEVTNLAWHAPHKKGESHDLAQIHAGLKIKENWGVNPPLSCTGCHR
;
A
#
# COMPACT_ATOMS: atom_id res chain seq x y z
N ASP A 1 -2.65 -9.92 0.71
CA ASP A 1 -2.97 -10.75 -0.45
C ASP A 1 -4.42 -11.27 -0.46
N LYS A 2 -5.13 -11.23 0.67
CA LYS A 2 -6.52 -11.70 0.82
C LYS A 2 -7.55 -10.57 0.88
N SER A 3 -7.13 -9.35 1.15
CA SER A 3 -8.03 -8.20 1.28
C SER A 3 -8.22 -7.48 -0.06
N SER A 4 -9.45 -7.02 -0.31
CA SER A 4 -9.75 -6.13 -1.44
C SER A 4 -9.15 -4.73 -1.25
N HIS A 5 -8.84 -4.34 -0.01
CA HIS A 5 -8.29 -3.03 0.33
C HIS A 5 -6.97 -3.18 1.08
N ALA A 6 -6.01 -2.31 0.78
CA ALA A 6 -4.87 -2.10 1.65
C ALA A 6 -5.33 -1.41 2.94
N ASN A 7 -4.77 -1.79 4.06
CA ASN A 7 -5.16 -1.26 5.37
C ASN A 7 -3.94 -0.70 6.10
N ILE A 8 -4.15 0.40 6.83
CA ILE A 8 -3.16 0.93 7.76
C ILE A 8 -3.38 0.23 9.10
N PRO A 9 -2.36 -0.43 9.67
CA PRO A 9 -2.47 -1.09 10.97
C PRO A 9 -2.68 -0.05 12.08
N GLY A 10 -3.19 -0.50 13.21
CA GLY A 10 -3.33 0.34 14.40
C GLY A 10 -1.98 0.82 14.95
N ALA A 11 -1.97 1.89 15.73
CA ALA A 11 -0.78 2.51 16.31
C ALA A 11 0.09 1.51 17.12
N ASN A 12 -0.53 0.52 17.76
CA ASN A 12 0.15 -0.56 18.49
C ASN A 12 1.13 -1.35 17.59
N THR A 13 0.79 -1.60 16.34
CA THR A 13 1.67 -2.30 15.39
C THR A 13 2.91 -1.45 15.08
N CYS A 14 2.75 -0.16 14.87
CA CYS A 14 3.86 0.75 14.65
C CYS A 14 4.74 0.86 15.89
N MET A 15 4.13 1.00 17.06
CA MET A 15 4.82 1.18 18.34
C MET A 15 5.50 -0.09 18.85
N SER A 16 5.18 -1.27 18.32
CA SER A 16 5.93 -2.50 18.64
C SER A 16 7.44 -2.36 18.34
N CYS A 17 7.79 -1.59 17.30
CA CYS A 17 9.18 -1.26 16.95
C CYS A 17 9.57 0.15 17.38
N HIS A 18 8.69 1.14 17.15
CA HIS A 18 9.01 2.55 17.33
C HIS A 18 9.08 3.01 18.79
N LYS A 19 8.80 2.14 19.74
CA LYS A 19 9.18 2.36 21.13
C LYS A 19 10.69 2.54 21.32
N ASN A 20 11.48 1.82 20.49
CA ASN A 20 12.95 1.79 20.60
C ASN A 20 13.65 2.33 19.35
N VAL A 21 13.01 2.25 18.18
CA VAL A 21 13.58 2.67 16.91
C VAL A 21 13.02 4.03 16.54
N LYS A 22 13.87 5.04 16.44
CA LYS A 22 13.48 6.44 16.21
C LYS A 22 12.43 6.94 17.21
N ALA A 23 12.56 6.52 18.48
CA ALA A 23 11.58 6.79 19.54
C ALA A 23 11.27 8.29 19.69
N ASP A 24 12.27 9.16 19.53
CA ASP A 24 12.14 10.61 19.72
C ASP A 24 11.91 11.37 18.41
N SER A 25 11.65 10.68 17.29
CA SER A 25 11.41 11.35 16.01
C SER A 25 10.13 12.21 16.06
N PRO A 26 10.20 13.50 15.71
CA PRO A 26 9.01 14.37 15.68
C PRO A 26 7.98 13.88 14.64
N LEU A 27 8.41 13.16 13.60
CA LEU A 27 7.50 12.60 12.59
C LEU A 27 6.60 11.49 13.14
N LEU A 28 6.99 10.87 14.26
CA LEU A 28 6.23 9.81 14.91
C LEU A 28 5.38 10.32 16.09
N GLU A 29 5.42 11.61 16.38
CA GLU A 29 4.65 12.20 17.47
C GLU A 29 3.13 11.91 17.39
N PRO A 30 2.47 12.05 16.23
CA PRO A 30 1.05 11.72 16.14
C PRO A 30 0.74 10.25 16.46
N ILE A 31 1.66 9.34 16.10
CA ILE A 31 1.50 7.91 16.38
C ILE A 31 1.74 7.62 17.86
N ARG A 32 2.74 8.25 18.48
CA ARG A 32 3.00 8.15 19.92
C ARG A 32 1.82 8.66 20.73
N ASN A 33 1.31 9.84 20.40
CA ASN A 33 0.17 10.44 21.08
C ASN A 33 -1.09 9.57 20.95
N SER A 34 -1.31 8.97 19.79
CA SER A 34 -2.40 8.03 19.59
C SER A 34 -2.24 6.73 20.39
N TYR A 35 -1.00 6.26 20.58
CA TYR A 35 -0.72 5.00 21.25
C TYR A 35 -0.75 5.14 22.78
N PHE A 36 -0.06 6.14 23.32
CA PHE A 36 0.03 6.35 24.78
C PHE A 36 -1.21 7.03 25.35
N GLY A 37 -1.88 7.86 24.54
CA GLY A 37 -3.09 8.54 24.98
C GLY A 37 -2.84 9.43 26.19
N GLU A 38 -3.52 9.12 27.28
CA GLU A 38 -3.44 9.82 28.55
C GLU A 38 -2.20 9.43 29.37
N ASP A 39 -1.56 8.31 29.06
CA ASP A 39 -0.30 7.88 29.69
C ASP A 39 0.88 8.76 29.23
N THR A 40 0.96 9.96 29.78
CA THR A 40 1.95 10.96 29.36
C THR A 40 3.36 10.62 29.85
N ASN A 41 3.47 9.99 31.02
CA ASN A 41 4.73 9.57 31.60
C ASN A 41 5.20 8.18 31.11
N LYS A 42 4.30 7.40 30.44
CA LYS A 42 4.55 6.11 29.81
C LYS A 42 4.88 5.00 30.80
N ASP A 43 4.33 5.05 31.99
CA ASP A 43 4.53 4.03 33.01
C ASP A 43 3.47 2.90 32.94
N GLY A 44 2.43 3.08 32.12
CA GLY A 44 1.34 2.13 31.95
C GLY A 44 0.29 2.17 33.05
N GLN A 45 0.31 3.21 33.88
CA GLN A 45 -0.65 3.45 34.94
C GLN A 45 -1.32 4.80 34.71
N LEU A 46 -2.58 4.93 35.11
CA LEU A 46 -3.32 6.19 35.07
C LEU A 46 -3.16 6.93 36.41
N SER A 47 -2.54 8.10 36.37
CA SER A 47 -2.52 9.02 37.50
C SER A 47 -3.70 9.99 37.45
N GLU A 48 -4.04 10.65 38.55
CA GLU A 48 -5.12 11.68 38.60
C GLU A 48 -4.86 12.86 37.66
N GLU A 49 -3.59 13.16 37.38
CA GLU A 49 -3.19 14.25 36.46
C GLU A 49 -3.33 13.85 34.99
N GLU A 50 -3.32 12.56 34.73
CA GLU A 50 -3.40 11.98 33.39
C GLU A 50 -4.83 11.61 32.99
N ASP A 51 -5.74 11.43 33.93
CA ASP A 51 -7.17 11.17 33.68
C ASP A 51 -7.89 12.46 33.24
N ILE A 52 -7.64 12.88 32.00
CA ILE A 52 -8.15 14.14 31.46
C ILE A 52 -9.68 14.10 31.30
N ASN A 53 -10.23 12.94 31.04
CA ASN A 53 -11.66 12.75 30.80
C ASN A 53 -12.44 12.34 32.06
N GLY A 54 -11.75 11.98 33.15
CA GLY A 54 -12.34 11.63 34.44
C GLY A 54 -13.06 10.28 34.47
N ASP A 55 -12.73 9.36 33.57
CA ASP A 55 -13.40 8.06 33.49
C ASP A 55 -12.68 6.95 34.31
N GLY A 56 -11.50 7.23 34.85
CA GLY A 56 -10.70 6.31 35.64
C GLY A 56 -10.08 5.17 34.82
N LEU A 57 -10.01 5.32 33.49
CA LEU A 57 -9.48 4.32 32.59
C LEU A 57 -8.35 4.90 31.73
N LEU A 58 -7.25 4.15 31.61
CA LEU A 58 -6.17 4.52 30.69
C LEU A 58 -6.62 4.33 29.25
N THR A 59 -6.99 5.42 28.58
CA THR A 59 -7.51 5.39 27.23
C THR A 59 -6.46 5.72 26.18
N SER A 60 -6.64 5.19 24.98
CA SER A 60 -5.83 5.53 23.80
C SER A 60 -6.07 7.01 23.43
N GLY A 61 -5.04 7.65 22.91
CA GLY A 61 -5.12 9.02 22.43
C GLY A 61 -5.94 9.17 21.15
N PRO A 62 -5.96 10.39 20.60
CA PRO A 62 -6.75 10.72 19.42
C PRO A 62 -6.31 9.87 18.21
N ALA A 63 -7.25 9.61 17.32
CA ALA A 63 -6.95 8.91 16.07
C ALA A 63 -5.90 9.69 15.27
N VAL A 64 -4.91 8.96 14.71
CA VAL A 64 -3.90 9.58 13.83
C VAL A 64 -4.60 10.15 12.60
N PRO A 65 -4.41 11.45 12.27
CA PRO A 65 -5.08 12.10 11.14
C PRO A 65 -4.42 11.70 9.81
N TRP A 66 -4.63 10.45 9.39
CA TRP A 66 -4.10 9.95 8.13
C TRP A 66 -4.70 10.67 6.93
N VAL A 67 -3.84 11.14 6.04
CA VAL A 67 -4.24 11.67 4.74
C VAL A 67 -4.22 10.55 3.72
N ARG A 68 -5.39 10.22 3.17
CA ARG A 68 -5.52 9.21 2.12
C ARG A 68 -5.14 9.81 0.76
N ILE A 69 -3.97 9.45 0.24
CA ILE A 69 -3.47 9.94 -1.05
C ILE A 69 -4.15 9.21 -2.21
N HIS A 70 -4.10 7.88 -2.23
CA HIS A 70 -4.65 7.08 -3.32
C HIS A 70 -6.12 6.76 -3.05
N LYS A 71 -7.01 7.35 -3.83
CA LYS A 71 -8.45 7.11 -3.74
C LYS A 71 -9.05 7.07 -5.15
N THR A 72 -9.72 5.98 -5.48
CA THR A 72 -10.62 5.92 -6.63
C THR A 72 -12.00 6.47 -6.25
N PRO A 73 -12.80 6.99 -7.20
CA PRO A 73 -14.20 7.33 -6.95
C PRO A 73 -15.01 6.12 -6.42
N ASP A 74 -16.04 6.39 -5.61
CA ASP A 74 -16.80 5.33 -4.92
C ASP A 74 -17.56 4.40 -5.88
N TYR A 75 -17.82 4.84 -7.11
CA TYR A 75 -18.43 4.03 -8.17
C TYR A 75 -17.42 3.14 -8.92
N VAL A 76 -16.13 3.18 -8.56
CA VAL A 76 -15.08 2.32 -9.12
C VAL A 76 -14.77 1.19 -8.17
N TYR A 77 -15.00 -0.02 -8.62
CA TYR A 77 -14.66 -1.22 -7.87
C TYR A 77 -13.23 -1.66 -8.17
N PHE A 78 -12.34 -1.48 -7.22
CA PHE A 78 -10.96 -1.92 -7.31
C PHE A 78 -10.64 -2.94 -6.21
N ASN A 79 -9.97 -4.02 -6.56
CA ASN A 79 -9.58 -5.07 -5.63
C ASN A 79 -8.07 -5.34 -5.72
N HIS A 80 -7.33 -4.96 -4.67
CA HIS A 80 -5.89 -5.20 -4.58
C HIS A 80 -5.54 -6.69 -4.64
N ALA A 81 -6.27 -7.55 -3.95
CA ALA A 81 -5.95 -8.98 -3.89
C ALA A 81 -5.92 -9.61 -5.28
N ILE A 82 -6.85 -9.25 -6.16
CA ILE A 82 -6.90 -9.77 -7.54
C ILE A 82 -5.63 -9.36 -8.29
N HIS A 83 -5.22 -8.10 -8.22
CA HIS A 83 -4.05 -7.59 -8.93
C HIS A 83 -2.75 -8.23 -8.42
N VAL A 84 -2.56 -8.22 -7.10
CA VAL A 84 -1.37 -8.80 -6.45
C VAL A 84 -1.25 -10.29 -6.77
N ASN A 85 -2.34 -11.06 -6.65
CA ASN A 85 -2.35 -12.50 -6.92
C ASN A 85 -2.32 -12.85 -8.42
N ARG A 86 -2.35 -11.85 -9.30
CA ARG A 86 -2.17 -12.01 -10.75
C ARG A 86 -0.85 -11.43 -11.25
N GLY A 87 0.09 -11.13 -10.35
CA GLY A 87 1.44 -10.73 -10.71
C GLY A 87 1.59 -9.24 -11.02
N ILE A 88 0.67 -8.39 -10.56
CA ILE A 88 0.81 -6.94 -10.65
C ILE A 88 1.48 -6.42 -9.38
N SER A 89 2.62 -5.78 -9.54
CA SER A 89 3.37 -5.21 -8.42
C SER A 89 2.81 -3.85 -7.98
N CYS A 90 3.10 -3.53 -6.73
CA CYS A 90 2.77 -2.22 -6.14
C CYS A 90 3.35 -1.06 -6.95
N VAL A 91 4.54 -1.23 -7.54
CA VAL A 91 5.23 -0.20 -8.30
C VAL A 91 4.47 0.25 -9.55
N GLU A 92 3.68 -0.62 -10.16
CA GLU A 92 2.90 -0.33 -11.37
C GLU A 92 1.86 0.78 -11.17
N CYS A 93 1.35 0.91 -9.93
CA CYS A 93 0.33 1.91 -9.59
C CYS A 93 0.84 2.98 -8.61
N HIS A 94 1.78 2.62 -7.75
CA HIS A 94 2.26 3.47 -6.67
C HIS A 94 3.67 4.03 -6.89
N GLY A 95 4.36 3.60 -7.97
CA GLY A 95 5.76 3.93 -8.19
C GLY A 95 6.67 3.34 -7.11
N ARG A 96 7.89 3.85 -7.00
CA ARG A 96 8.88 3.46 -5.99
C ARG A 96 8.53 4.05 -4.62
N ILE A 97 7.39 3.61 -4.08
CA ILE A 97 6.84 4.08 -2.81
C ILE A 97 7.80 3.84 -1.64
N ASP A 98 8.67 2.86 -1.75
CA ASP A 98 9.74 2.56 -0.80
C ASP A 98 10.84 3.64 -0.74
N GLU A 99 10.98 4.45 -1.78
CA GLU A 99 11.93 5.56 -1.86
C GLU A 99 11.29 6.93 -1.56
N MET A 100 9.96 7.00 -1.47
CA MET A 100 9.24 8.25 -1.23
C MET A 100 9.38 8.70 0.22
N LYS A 101 9.87 9.91 0.45
CA LYS A 101 9.88 10.55 1.80
C LYS A 101 8.46 10.90 2.26
N VAL A 102 7.64 11.36 1.33
CA VAL A 102 6.21 11.65 1.52
C VAL A 102 5.49 11.01 0.34
N VAL A 103 4.48 10.20 0.63
CA VAL A 103 3.70 9.49 -0.40
C VAL A 103 2.95 10.49 -1.28
N HIS A 104 3.05 10.31 -2.57
CA HIS A 104 2.35 11.09 -3.59
C HIS A 104 1.87 10.18 -4.73
N HIS A 105 0.99 10.69 -5.58
CA HIS A 105 0.61 9.98 -6.80
C HIS A 105 1.79 9.91 -7.76
N SER A 106 2.21 8.71 -8.13
CA SER A 106 3.16 8.44 -9.21
C SER A 106 2.42 8.32 -10.53
N GLU A 107 1.27 7.66 -10.50
CA GLU A 107 0.43 7.38 -11.65
C GLU A 107 -0.93 8.07 -11.51
N PRO A 108 -1.59 8.43 -12.63
CA PRO A 108 -2.83 9.22 -12.60
C PRO A 108 -4.03 8.43 -12.06
N LEU A 109 -3.97 7.11 -12.03
CA LEU A 109 -5.06 6.19 -11.65
C LEU A 109 -6.40 6.53 -12.32
N SER A 110 -6.34 7.09 -13.53
CA SER A 110 -7.48 7.41 -14.36
C SER A 110 -8.06 6.16 -15.04
N MET A 111 -9.27 6.29 -15.61
CA MET A 111 -9.87 5.20 -16.37
C MET A 111 -9.00 4.75 -17.55
N SER A 112 -8.35 5.71 -18.27
CA SER A 112 -7.41 5.39 -19.36
C SER A 112 -6.22 4.58 -18.86
N PHE A 113 -5.61 4.98 -17.75
CA PHE A 113 -4.49 4.26 -17.13
C PHE A 113 -4.86 2.79 -16.83
N CYS A 114 -6.02 2.56 -16.20
CA CYS A 114 -6.49 1.21 -15.92
C CYS A 114 -6.73 0.39 -17.21
N LEU A 115 -7.38 1.00 -18.20
CA LEU A 115 -7.70 0.33 -19.46
C LEU A 115 -6.45 0.04 -20.29
N ASP A 116 -5.43 0.88 -20.26
CA ASP A 116 -4.19 0.65 -21.00
C ASP A 116 -3.46 -0.58 -20.45
N CYS A 117 -3.36 -0.72 -19.13
CA CYS A 117 -2.84 -1.93 -18.49
C CYS A 117 -3.74 -3.17 -18.79
N HIS A 118 -5.06 -3.04 -18.72
CA HIS A 118 -5.97 -4.14 -19.00
C HIS A 118 -5.93 -4.62 -20.46
N ARG A 119 -5.59 -3.74 -21.42
CA ARG A 119 -5.40 -4.12 -22.84
C ARG A 119 -4.08 -4.85 -23.05
N LYS A 120 -3.04 -4.48 -22.28
CA LYS A 120 -1.67 -4.97 -22.41
C LYS A 120 -1.06 -5.39 -21.06
N PRO A 121 -1.69 -6.32 -20.33
CA PRO A 121 -1.23 -6.69 -19.00
C PRO A 121 0.20 -7.27 -19.00
N GLU A 122 0.68 -7.78 -20.13
CA GLU A 122 2.03 -8.30 -20.30
C GLU A 122 3.12 -7.25 -20.02
N GLU A 123 2.82 -5.97 -20.17
CA GLU A 123 3.77 -4.88 -19.89
C GLU A 123 4.03 -4.72 -18.37
N SER A 124 3.13 -5.25 -17.51
CA SER A 124 3.18 -5.07 -16.05
C SER A 124 3.25 -6.39 -15.25
N LEU A 125 3.02 -7.53 -15.91
CA LEU A 125 3.02 -8.83 -15.24
C LEU A 125 4.43 -9.28 -14.86
N ARG A 126 4.58 -9.77 -13.61
CA ARG A 126 5.84 -10.33 -13.10
C ARG A 126 5.61 -11.61 -12.31
N PRO A 127 6.66 -12.41 -12.06
CA PRO A 127 6.56 -13.60 -11.23
C PRO A 127 6.05 -13.27 -9.82
N MET A 128 5.27 -14.18 -9.22
CA MET A 128 4.67 -13.97 -7.89
C MET A 128 5.69 -13.61 -6.81
N GLN A 129 6.88 -14.20 -6.88
CA GLN A 129 7.97 -13.94 -5.93
C GLN A 129 8.50 -12.51 -6.00
N GLU A 130 8.30 -11.87 -7.16
CA GLU A 130 8.81 -10.53 -7.45
C GLU A 130 7.75 -9.42 -7.32
N VAL A 131 6.52 -9.76 -6.98
CA VAL A 131 5.42 -8.78 -6.87
C VAL A 131 5.71 -7.71 -5.82
N THR A 132 6.33 -8.09 -4.70
CA THR A 132 6.71 -7.17 -3.62
C THR A 132 8.12 -6.59 -3.75
N ASN A 133 8.90 -7.07 -4.73
CA ASN A 133 10.21 -6.53 -5.04
C ASN A 133 10.07 -5.33 -5.98
N LEU A 134 9.99 -4.12 -5.41
CA LEU A 134 9.73 -2.90 -6.18
C LEU A 134 10.88 -2.52 -7.14
N ALA A 135 12.07 -3.04 -6.91
CA ALA A 135 13.24 -2.82 -7.75
C ALA A 135 13.44 -3.91 -8.82
N TRP A 136 12.53 -4.89 -8.91
CA TRP A 136 12.67 -5.97 -9.87
C TRP A 136 12.45 -5.48 -11.31
N HIS A 137 13.29 -6.00 -12.19
CA HIS A 137 13.17 -5.87 -13.64
C HIS A 137 13.29 -7.24 -14.28
N ALA A 138 12.59 -7.44 -15.41
CA ALA A 138 12.70 -8.69 -16.15
C ALA A 138 14.15 -8.93 -16.60
N PRO A 139 14.70 -10.13 -16.38
CA PRO A 139 16.02 -10.48 -16.88
C PRO A 139 16.09 -10.32 -18.40
N HIS A 140 17.07 -9.58 -18.89
CA HIS A 140 17.23 -9.29 -20.31
C HIS A 140 18.57 -9.81 -20.83
N LYS A 141 18.59 -10.16 -22.11
CA LYS A 141 19.79 -10.60 -22.83
C LYS A 141 20.60 -9.38 -23.29
N LYS A 142 21.88 -9.60 -23.58
CA LYS A 142 22.72 -8.53 -24.17
C LYS A 142 22.13 -8.08 -25.51
N GLY A 143 21.80 -6.79 -25.60
CA GLY A 143 21.18 -6.18 -26.77
C GLY A 143 19.65 -6.18 -26.79
N GLU A 144 18.99 -6.78 -25.81
CA GLU A 144 17.54 -6.70 -25.62
C GLU A 144 17.21 -5.48 -24.74
N SER A 145 16.17 -4.71 -25.09
CA SER A 145 15.70 -3.62 -24.23
C SER A 145 14.94 -4.18 -23.00
N HIS A 146 14.93 -3.43 -21.91
CA HIS A 146 14.18 -3.79 -20.70
C HIS A 146 12.69 -4.01 -21.00
N ASP A 147 12.10 -3.16 -21.84
CA ASP A 147 10.68 -3.22 -22.18
C ASP A 147 10.35 -4.52 -22.95
N LEU A 148 11.19 -4.92 -23.89
CA LEU A 148 11.00 -6.18 -24.63
C LEU A 148 11.14 -7.39 -23.71
N ALA A 149 12.11 -7.38 -22.80
CA ALA A 149 12.28 -8.44 -21.82
C ALA A 149 11.07 -8.55 -20.88
N GLN A 150 10.53 -7.40 -20.44
CA GLN A 150 9.32 -7.33 -19.63
C GLN A 150 8.13 -7.92 -20.39
N ILE A 151 7.90 -7.51 -21.63
CA ILE A 151 6.81 -8.01 -22.47
C ILE A 151 6.94 -9.53 -22.68
N HIS A 152 8.13 -10.04 -22.98
CA HIS A 152 8.36 -11.47 -23.16
C HIS A 152 8.09 -12.27 -21.88
N ALA A 153 8.52 -11.78 -20.73
CA ALA A 153 8.25 -12.41 -19.44
C ALA A 153 6.74 -12.38 -19.13
N GLY A 154 6.11 -11.23 -19.33
CA GLY A 154 4.69 -11.01 -19.07
C GLY A 154 3.78 -11.85 -19.98
N LEU A 155 4.11 -12.02 -21.26
CA LEU A 155 3.35 -12.87 -22.18
C LEU A 155 3.31 -14.33 -21.71
N LYS A 156 4.44 -14.86 -21.24
CA LYS A 156 4.48 -16.22 -20.65
C LYS A 156 3.59 -16.35 -19.42
N ILE A 157 3.60 -15.33 -18.55
CA ILE A 157 2.78 -15.33 -17.34
C ILE A 157 1.30 -15.21 -17.72
N LYS A 158 0.97 -14.31 -18.66
CA LYS A 158 -0.38 -14.11 -19.19
C LYS A 158 -0.99 -15.40 -19.70
N GLU A 159 -0.23 -16.13 -20.51
CA GLU A 159 -0.63 -17.44 -21.07
C GLU A 159 -0.79 -18.50 -19.97
N ASN A 160 0.25 -18.69 -19.14
CA ASN A 160 0.28 -19.74 -18.12
C ASN A 160 -0.81 -19.58 -17.06
N TRP A 161 -1.19 -18.36 -16.73
CA TRP A 161 -2.18 -18.06 -15.69
C TRP A 161 -3.54 -17.67 -16.26
N GLY A 162 -3.72 -17.64 -17.57
CA GLY A 162 -4.95 -17.24 -18.22
C GLY A 162 -5.37 -15.82 -17.83
N VAL A 163 -4.42 -14.88 -17.79
CA VAL A 163 -4.72 -13.50 -17.38
C VAL A 163 -5.49 -12.79 -18.48
N ASN A 164 -6.75 -12.52 -18.21
CA ASN A 164 -7.65 -11.81 -19.12
C ASN A 164 -8.45 -10.75 -18.37
N PRO A 165 -7.91 -9.53 -18.18
CA PRO A 165 -8.58 -8.48 -17.45
C PRO A 165 -9.85 -7.99 -18.13
N PRO A 166 -10.91 -7.60 -17.39
CA PRO A 166 -12.14 -7.09 -17.97
C PRO A 166 -11.92 -5.75 -18.66
N LEU A 167 -12.55 -5.56 -19.83
CA LEU A 167 -12.58 -4.30 -20.57
C LEU A 167 -13.98 -3.69 -20.61
N SER A 168 -14.97 -4.39 -20.08
CA SER A 168 -16.35 -3.90 -20.01
C SER A 168 -16.54 -2.90 -18.86
N CYS A 169 -17.48 -1.97 -19.03
CA CYS A 169 -17.80 -0.96 -18.01
C CYS A 169 -18.16 -1.60 -16.65
N THR A 170 -18.96 -2.68 -16.68
CA THR A 170 -19.43 -3.39 -15.48
C THR A 170 -18.32 -4.19 -14.77
N GLY A 171 -17.17 -4.38 -15.38
CA GLY A 171 -16.00 -5.00 -14.73
C GLY A 171 -15.34 -4.09 -13.68
N CYS A 172 -15.52 -2.77 -13.83
CA CYS A 172 -14.90 -1.76 -12.99
C CYS A 172 -15.90 -0.82 -12.32
N HIS A 173 -17.08 -0.64 -12.89
CA HIS A 173 -18.11 0.28 -12.39
C HIS A 173 -19.35 -0.48 -11.87
N ARG A 174 -19.93 0.05 -10.80
CA ARG A 174 -21.21 -0.39 -10.21
C ARG A 174 -22.27 0.67 -10.39
#